data_dba178541ae9637ed7629890863a64ea
#
_entry.id   dba178541ae9637ed7629890863a64ea
#
_cell.length_a   1.000
_cell.length_b   1.000
_cell.length_c   1.000
_cell.angle_alpha   90.00
_cell.angle_beta   90.00
_cell.angle_gamma   90.00
#
_symmetry.space_group_name_H-M   'P 1'
#
loop_
_entity.id
_entity.type
_entity.pdbx_description
1 polymer ?
#
loop_
_entity_poly.entity_id
_entity_poly.type
_entity_poly.pdbx_seq_one_letter_code
_entity_poly.pdbx_strand_id
1 'polypeptide(L)'
;MRDTNEMEVIFDSCSSNERFARVAVASFLTQLNPTVEEVSDVKTAVSEAVTNSIIHGYDQEIHKITVKCRIEQNRFAVTVKDTGKGIKDVAQAMMPMYTTRPELDRSGMGFSFMEAFMDKVEVESAPGEGTTVRMEKTIGKGRNLWTTQ
;
A
#
# COMPACT_ATOMS: atom_id res chain seq x y z
N MET A 1 21.48 9.61 -16.27
CA MET A 1 20.50 8.59 -15.82
C MET A 1 20.16 8.84 -14.37
N ARG A 2 18.88 8.77 -14.06
CA ARG A 2 18.43 8.96 -12.68
C ARG A 2 18.51 7.64 -11.92
N ASP A 3 19.05 7.69 -10.71
CA ASP A 3 19.07 6.54 -9.85
C ASP A 3 17.73 6.33 -9.12
N THR A 4 16.88 7.37 -9.12
CA THR A 4 15.58 7.33 -8.44
C THR A 4 14.47 7.85 -9.35
N ASN A 5 13.28 7.35 -9.13
CA ASN A 5 12.07 7.81 -9.81
C ASN A 5 10.92 7.83 -8.82
N GLU A 6 10.10 8.86 -8.89
CA GLU A 6 8.98 9.02 -7.96
C GLU A 6 7.71 9.42 -8.70
N MET A 7 6.58 8.99 -8.16
CA MET A 7 5.28 9.50 -8.60
C MET A 7 4.38 9.67 -7.39
N GLU A 8 3.41 10.56 -7.50
CA GLU A 8 2.42 10.78 -6.45
C GLU A 8 1.07 10.97 -7.10
N VAL A 9 0.05 10.32 -6.57
CA VAL A 9 -1.33 10.53 -6.99
C VAL A 9 -2.19 10.81 -5.76
N ILE A 10 -3.14 11.73 -5.93
CA ILE A 10 -4.08 12.11 -4.88
C ILE A 10 -5.46 11.91 -5.46
N PHE A 11 -6.34 11.22 -4.73
CA PHE A 11 -7.67 10.91 -5.22
C PHE A 11 -8.68 10.87 -4.08
N ASP A 12 -9.96 10.94 -4.46
CA ASP A 12 -11.04 10.85 -3.49
C ASP A 12 -11.18 9.42 -2.96
N SER A 13 -11.52 9.30 -1.69
CA SER A 13 -11.58 8.03 -0.98
C SER A 13 -12.86 7.24 -1.26
N CYS A 14 -13.28 7.22 -2.51
CA CYS A 14 -14.38 6.35 -2.93
C CYS A 14 -13.85 5.00 -3.38
N SER A 15 -14.66 3.96 -3.22
CA SER A 15 -14.23 2.59 -3.46
C SER A 15 -13.78 2.34 -4.91
N SER A 16 -14.34 3.06 -5.88
CA SER A 16 -13.92 2.93 -7.28
C SER A 16 -12.46 3.34 -7.51
N ASN A 17 -11.93 4.23 -6.68
CA ASN A 17 -10.55 4.70 -6.80
C ASN A 17 -9.52 3.74 -6.20
N GLU A 18 -9.96 2.72 -5.46
CA GLU A 18 -9.05 1.66 -5.03
C GLU A 18 -8.49 0.93 -6.26
N ARG A 19 -9.33 0.63 -7.24
CA ARG A 19 -8.88 0.01 -8.48
C ARG A 19 -7.90 0.90 -9.24
N PHE A 20 -8.20 2.18 -9.32
CA PHE A 20 -7.30 3.14 -9.95
C PHE A 20 -5.92 3.13 -9.29
N ALA A 21 -5.89 3.18 -7.96
CA ALA A 21 -4.63 3.18 -7.20
C ALA A 21 -3.81 1.93 -7.50
N ARG A 22 -4.45 0.76 -7.48
CA ARG A 22 -3.82 -0.52 -7.77
C ARG A 22 -3.15 -0.53 -9.14
N VAL A 23 -3.90 -0.06 -10.15
CA VAL A 23 -3.42 -0.05 -11.53
C VAL A 23 -2.30 0.97 -11.71
N ALA A 24 -2.44 2.16 -11.11
CA ALA A 24 -1.41 3.20 -11.21
C ALA A 24 -0.09 2.72 -10.61
N VAL A 25 -0.14 2.10 -9.44
CA VAL A 25 1.06 1.58 -8.77
C VAL A 25 1.68 0.44 -9.58
N ALA A 26 0.86 -0.49 -10.07
CA ALA A 26 1.35 -1.60 -10.87
C ALA A 26 2.02 -1.11 -12.15
N SER A 27 1.44 -0.11 -12.80
CA SER A 27 2.02 0.49 -14.00
C SER A 27 3.38 1.11 -13.73
N PHE A 28 3.50 1.86 -12.64
CA PHE A 28 4.77 2.47 -12.24
C PHE A 28 5.84 1.40 -11.95
N LEU A 29 5.42 0.31 -11.29
CA LEU A 29 6.30 -0.80 -10.93
C LEU A 29 6.89 -1.51 -12.15
N THR A 30 6.23 -1.47 -13.30
CA THR A 30 6.70 -2.19 -14.50
C THR A 30 8.09 -1.78 -14.94
N GLN A 31 8.55 -0.61 -14.54
CA GLN A 31 9.90 -0.12 -14.86
C GLN A 31 11.00 -1.04 -14.30
N LEU A 32 10.69 -1.84 -13.29
CA LEU A 32 11.63 -2.75 -12.64
C LEU A 32 11.56 -4.18 -13.22
N ASN A 33 10.79 -4.40 -14.28
CA ASN A 33 10.59 -5.72 -14.89
C ASN A 33 10.19 -6.78 -13.86
N PRO A 34 9.12 -6.54 -13.08
CA PRO A 34 8.71 -7.48 -12.04
C PRO A 34 8.12 -8.76 -12.63
N THR A 35 8.14 -9.82 -11.83
CA THR A 35 7.40 -11.03 -12.17
C THR A 35 5.90 -10.77 -12.00
N VAL A 36 5.07 -11.64 -12.57
CA VAL A 36 3.61 -11.58 -12.39
C VAL A 36 3.26 -11.68 -10.91
N GLU A 37 3.97 -12.54 -10.19
CA GLU A 37 3.76 -12.72 -8.75
C GLU A 37 4.09 -11.43 -7.98
N GLU A 38 5.22 -10.79 -8.31
CA GLU A 38 5.61 -9.52 -7.65
C GLU A 38 4.57 -8.43 -7.91
N VAL A 39 4.06 -8.33 -9.13
CA VAL A 39 3.00 -7.36 -9.45
C VAL A 39 1.74 -7.65 -8.64
N SER A 40 1.34 -8.92 -8.58
CA SER A 40 0.16 -9.33 -7.82
C SER A 40 0.29 -9.02 -6.34
N ASP A 41 1.46 -9.29 -5.76
CA ASP A 41 1.74 -9.02 -4.35
C ASP A 41 1.63 -7.53 -4.03
N VAL A 42 2.24 -6.69 -4.87
CA VAL A 42 2.19 -5.23 -4.67
C VAL A 42 0.77 -4.71 -4.84
N LYS A 43 0.04 -5.18 -5.86
CA LYS A 43 -1.35 -4.76 -6.07
C LYS A 43 -2.22 -5.10 -4.86
N THR A 44 -2.06 -6.29 -4.31
CA THR A 44 -2.83 -6.72 -3.13
C THR A 44 -2.50 -5.85 -1.92
N ALA A 45 -1.21 -5.60 -1.68
CA ALA A 45 -0.79 -4.79 -0.54
C ALA A 45 -1.35 -3.36 -0.65
N VAL A 46 -1.27 -2.75 -1.82
CA VAL A 46 -1.79 -1.40 -2.05
C VAL A 46 -3.30 -1.36 -1.88
N SER A 47 -3.99 -2.36 -2.43
CA SER A 47 -5.44 -2.49 -2.31
C SER A 47 -5.88 -2.52 -0.84
N GLU A 48 -5.17 -3.31 -0.03
CA GLU A 48 -5.47 -3.42 1.40
C GLU A 48 -5.24 -2.09 2.12
N ALA A 49 -4.14 -1.39 1.82
CA ALA A 49 -3.83 -0.12 2.46
C ALA A 49 -4.86 0.96 2.09
N VAL A 50 -5.25 1.04 0.81
CA VAL A 50 -6.26 2.02 0.36
C VAL A 50 -7.62 1.70 0.96
N THR A 51 -8.00 0.42 0.98
CA THR A 51 -9.27 0.00 1.58
C THR A 51 -9.33 0.36 3.06
N ASN A 52 -8.23 0.18 3.79
CA ASN A 52 -8.17 0.56 5.20
C ASN A 52 -8.40 2.07 5.38
N SER A 53 -7.84 2.90 4.52
CA SER A 53 -8.08 4.34 4.57
C SER A 53 -9.54 4.69 4.31
N ILE A 54 -10.18 4.04 3.34
CA ILE A 54 -11.58 4.28 2.99
C ILE A 54 -12.50 3.87 4.14
N ILE A 55 -12.33 2.66 4.66
CA ILE A 55 -13.25 2.08 5.65
C ILE A 55 -12.95 2.59 7.05
N HIS A 56 -11.69 2.47 7.48
CA HIS A 56 -11.30 2.75 8.87
C HIS A 56 -10.81 4.17 9.09
N GLY A 57 -10.08 4.73 8.13
CA GLY A 57 -9.57 6.09 8.24
C GLY A 57 -10.67 7.12 8.13
N TYR A 58 -11.44 7.04 7.09
CA TYR A 58 -12.47 8.03 6.75
C TYR A 58 -13.90 7.58 7.05
N ASP A 59 -14.07 6.37 7.52
CA ASP A 59 -15.38 5.81 7.87
C ASP A 59 -16.38 5.97 6.72
N GLN A 60 -15.90 5.74 5.49
CA GLN A 60 -16.63 5.86 4.22
C GLN A 60 -17.04 7.30 3.83
N GLU A 61 -16.58 8.30 4.57
CA GLU A 61 -16.71 9.68 4.10
C GLU A 61 -15.69 9.95 3.00
N ILE A 62 -16.01 10.90 2.11
CA ILE A 62 -15.13 11.18 0.96
C ILE A 62 -14.14 12.28 1.34
N HIS A 63 -12.87 11.91 1.40
CA HIS A 63 -11.76 12.82 1.62
C HIS A 63 -10.63 12.42 0.66
N LYS A 64 -9.43 12.90 0.88
CA LYS A 64 -8.30 12.62 -0.03
C LYS A 64 -7.39 11.54 0.51
N ILE A 65 -6.96 10.66 -0.39
CA ILE A 65 -5.91 9.68 -0.12
C ILE A 65 -4.74 10.01 -1.03
N THR A 66 -3.53 9.99 -0.49
CA THR A 66 -2.30 10.23 -1.23
C THR A 66 -1.54 8.90 -1.34
N VAL A 67 -1.17 8.53 -2.55
CA VAL A 67 -0.32 7.36 -2.80
C VAL A 67 0.94 7.86 -3.48
N LYS A 68 2.09 7.60 -2.86
CA LYS A 68 3.39 8.00 -3.38
C LYS A 68 4.24 6.75 -3.61
N CYS A 69 4.85 6.64 -4.78
CA CYS A 69 5.76 5.55 -5.11
C CYS A 69 7.16 6.09 -5.36
N ARG A 70 8.16 5.33 -4.96
CA ARG A 70 9.55 5.65 -5.20
C ARG A 70 10.30 4.40 -5.62
N ILE A 71 11.10 4.53 -6.66
CA ILE A 71 12.01 3.50 -7.12
C ILE A 71 13.43 4.02 -6.93
N GLU A 72 14.27 3.19 -6.31
CA GLU A 72 15.69 3.43 -6.18
C GLU A 72 16.39 2.12 -6.49
N GLN A 73 17.05 2.06 -7.66
CA GLN A 73 17.60 0.81 -8.17
C GLN A 73 16.48 -0.22 -8.30
N ASN A 74 16.59 -1.38 -7.65
CA ASN A 74 15.55 -2.41 -7.69
C ASN A 74 14.65 -2.39 -6.45
N ARG A 75 14.73 -1.34 -5.64
CA ARG A 75 13.91 -1.19 -4.44
C ARG A 75 12.70 -0.33 -4.76
N PHE A 76 11.54 -0.86 -4.46
CA PHE A 76 10.27 -0.19 -4.65
C PHE A 76 9.66 0.12 -3.29
N ALA A 77 9.24 1.38 -3.11
CA ALA A 77 8.53 1.81 -1.91
C ALA A 77 7.21 2.47 -2.31
N VAL A 78 6.16 2.16 -1.57
CA VAL A 78 4.86 2.80 -1.74
C VAL A 78 4.36 3.27 -0.39
N THR A 79 3.85 4.50 -0.35
CA THR A 79 3.30 5.10 0.85
C THR A 79 1.84 5.45 0.59
N VAL A 80 0.95 5.01 1.47
CA VAL A 80 -0.48 5.34 1.41
C VAL A 80 -0.81 6.17 2.63
N LYS A 81 -1.27 7.40 2.41
CA LYS A 81 -1.52 8.35 3.49
C LYS A 81 -2.96 8.86 3.45
N ASP A 82 -3.59 8.86 4.62
CA ASP A 82 -4.86 9.55 4.82
C ASP A 82 -4.76 10.51 6.00
N THR A 83 -5.71 11.41 6.11
CA THR A 83 -5.80 12.37 7.21
C THR A 83 -7.07 12.09 8.03
N GLY A 84 -7.43 10.82 8.14
CA GLY A 84 -8.63 10.38 8.83
C GLY A 84 -8.48 10.32 10.34
N LYS A 85 -9.28 9.47 10.97
CA LYS A 85 -9.33 9.42 12.43
C LYS A 85 -8.12 8.77 13.08
N GLY A 86 -7.29 8.09 12.33
CA GLY A 86 -6.10 7.42 12.85
C GLY A 86 -6.42 6.11 13.56
N ILE A 87 -5.36 5.48 14.05
CA ILE A 87 -5.41 4.20 14.74
C ILE A 87 -4.95 4.42 16.19
N LYS A 88 -5.77 4.00 17.14
CA LYS A 88 -5.46 4.17 18.57
C LYS A 88 -4.33 3.22 19.01
N ASP A 89 -4.39 1.98 18.56
CA ASP A 89 -3.42 0.93 18.92
C ASP A 89 -2.96 0.23 17.63
N VAL A 90 -1.83 0.68 17.09
CA VAL A 90 -1.29 0.16 15.85
C VAL A 90 -0.93 -1.32 15.99
N ALA A 91 -0.34 -1.72 17.11
CA ALA A 91 0.04 -3.11 17.32
C ALA A 91 -1.19 -4.03 17.26
N GLN A 92 -2.30 -3.62 17.88
CA GLN A 92 -3.55 -4.37 17.84
C GLN A 92 -4.13 -4.40 16.42
N ALA A 93 -4.09 -3.26 15.72
CA ALA A 93 -4.64 -3.17 14.36
C ALA A 93 -3.89 -4.09 13.39
N MET A 94 -2.63 -4.37 13.63
CA MET A 94 -1.84 -5.25 12.79
C MET A 94 -2.02 -6.74 13.11
N MET A 95 -2.75 -7.08 14.17
CA MET A 95 -3.03 -8.46 14.50
C MET A 95 -3.99 -9.09 13.48
N PRO A 96 -3.77 -10.37 13.10
CA PRO A 96 -4.67 -11.05 12.17
C PRO A 96 -6.12 -11.03 12.67
N MET A 97 -7.05 -10.86 11.75
CA MET A 97 -8.50 -10.87 11.98
C MET A 97 -9.05 -9.69 12.79
N TYR A 98 -8.20 -8.74 13.18
CA TYR A 98 -8.70 -7.55 13.88
C TYR A 98 -9.32 -6.56 12.87
N THR A 99 -10.50 -6.04 13.19
CA THR A 99 -11.12 -4.97 12.43
C THR A 99 -12.10 -4.20 13.31
N THR A 100 -12.20 -2.87 13.07
CA THR A 100 -13.20 -2.00 13.73
C THR A 100 -14.55 -2.02 13.01
N ARG A 101 -14.59 -2.52 11.78
CA ARG A 101 -15.80 -2.55 10.96
C ARG A 101 -15.95 -3.93 10.31
N PRO A 102 -16.26 -4.98 11.10
CA PRO A 102 -16.33 -6.33 10.56
C PRO A 102 -17.37 -6.52 9.45
N GLU A 103 -18.39 -5.68 9.42
CA GLU A 103 -19.42 -5.74 8.37
C GLU A 103 -18.90 -5.25 7.01
N LEU A 104 -17.80 -4.51 6.97
CA LEU A 104 -17.23 -3.94 5.75
C LEU A 104 -15.90 -4.59 5.36
N ASP A 105 -15.13 -5.02 6.36
CA ASP A 105 -13.80 -5.59 6.16
C ASP A 105 -13.92 -7.12 6.10
N ARG A 106 -13.98 -7.64 4.89
CA ARG A 106 -14.28 -9.05 4.65
C ARG A 106 -13.29 -10.02 5.25
N SER A 107 -12.01 -9.69 5.21
CA SER A 107 -10.98 -10.64 5.61
C SER A 107 -10.48 -10.41 7.04
N GLY A 108 -10.48 -9.16 7.50
CA GLY A 108 -9.81 -8.80 8.75
C GLY A 108 -8.30 -9.07 8.69
N MET A 109 -7.74 -9.22 7.48
CA MET A 109 -6.35 -9.64 7.28
C MET A 109 -5.49 -8.57 6.60
N GLY A 110 -5.99 -7.33 6.51
CA GLY A 110 -5.34 -6.28 5.71
C GLY A 110 -3.85 -6.11 5.97
N PHE A 111 -3.47 -5.86 7.23
CA PHE A 111 -2.05 -5.67 7.56
C PHE A 111 -1.27 -6.98 7.45
N SER A 112 -1.89 -8.11 7.74
CA SER A 112 -1.24 -9.42 7.58
C SER A 112 -0.90 -9.70 6.11
N PHE A 113 -1.79 -9.34 5.18
CA PHE A 113 -1.51 -9.48 3.75
C PHE A 113 -0.39 -8.53 3.32
N MET A 114 -0.39 -7.29 3.82
CA MET A 114 0.70 -6.36 3.51
C MET A 114 2.05 -6.95 3.95
N GLU A 115 2.11 -7.47 5.17
CA GLU A 115 3.35 -8.06 5.70
C GLU A 115 3.75 -9.33 4.96
N ALA A 116 2.77 -10.13 4.50
CA ALA A 116 3.05 -11.36 3.77
C ALA A 116 3.63 -11.08 2.39
N PHE A 117 3.20 -10.01 1.73
CA PHE A 117 3.54 -9.74 0.33
C PHE A 117 4.65 -8.71 0.14
N MET A 118 4.90 -7.89 1.15
CA MET A 118 5.95 -6.87 1.08
C MET A 118 7.11 -7.25 2.00
N ASP A 119 8.30 -6.75 1.69
CA ASP A 119 9.47 -7.04 2.52
C ASP A 119 9.44 -6.28 3.83
N LYS A 120 8.82 -5.10 3.83
CA LYS A 120 8.75 -4.25 5.01
C LYS A 120 7.45 -3.46 5.01
N VAL A 121 6.82 -3.38 6.16
CA VAL A 121 5.60 -2.57 6.36
C VAL A 121 5.78 -1.74 7.62
N GLU A 122 5.66 -0.42 7.49
CA GLU A 122 5.71 0.52 8.61
C GLU A 122 4.41 1.30 8.65
N VAL A 123 3.84 1.44 9.83
CA VAL A 123 2.59 2.17 10.04
C VAL A 123 2.82 3.26 11.06
N GLU A 124 2.53 4.50 10.66
CA GLU A 124 2.54 5.66 11.57
C GLU A 124 1.12 6.18 11.67
N SER A 125 0.60 6.25 12.88
CA SER A 125 -0.76 6.70 13.10
C SER A 125 -0.95 7.18 14.52
N ALA A 126 -1.86 8.13 14.69
CA ALA A 126 -2.29 8.60 15.99
C ALA A 126 -3.73 9.06 15.89
N PRO A 127 -4.53 8.97 16.98
CA PRO A 127 -5.92 9.42 16.95
C PRO A 127 -6.03 10.86 16.46
N GLY A 128 -6.88 11.09 15.48
CA GLY A 128 -7.13 12.41 14.89
C GLY A 128 -6.07 12.90 13.91
N GLU A 129 -4.99 12.15 13.70
CA GLU A 129 -3.88 12.58 12.84
C GLU A 129 -3.75 11.77 11.55
N GLY A 130 -4.67 10.84 11.32
CA GLY A 130 -4.64 10.01 10.13
C GLY A 130 -3.64 8.87 10.24
N THR A 131 -3.40 8.21 9.11
CA THR A 131 -2.53 7.03 9.03
C THR A 131 -1.65 7.13 7.81
N THR A 132 -0.37 6.77 7.97
CA THR A 132 0.58 6.62 6.89
C THR A 132 1.10 5.19 6.92
N VAL A 133 0.90 4.46 5.84
CA VAL A 133 1.42 3.09 5.68
C VAL A 133 2.51 3.15 4.63
N ARG A 134 3.72 2.76 5.00
CA ARG A 134 4.86 2.70 4.08
C ARG A 134 5.26 1.25 3.89
N MET A 135 5.35 0.82 2.65
CA MET A 135 5.70 -0.56 2.32
C MET A 135 6.85 -0.58 1.32
N GLU A 136 7.76 -1.54 1.48
CA GLU A 136 8.91 -1.68 0.61
C GLU A 136 9.03 -3.11 0.10
N LYS A 137 9.53 -3.26 -1.12
CA LYS A 137 9.79 -4.55 -1.72
C LYS A 137 10.97 -4.45 -2.67
N THR A 138 11.89 -5.40 -2.58
CA THR A 138 12.97 -5.52 -3.53
C THR A 138 12.48 -6.36 -4.70
N ILE A 139 12.51 -5.79 -5.90
CA ILE A 139 12.00 -6.44 -7.10
C ILE A 139 13.14 -7.19 -7.79
N GLY A 140 12.81 -8.38 -8.29
CA GLY A 140 13.80 -9.21 -8.96
C GLY A 140 14.74 -9.93 -8.00
N LYS A 141 14.37 -10.01 -6.74
CA LYS A 141 15.16 -10.69 -5.72
C LYS A 141 15.40 -12.15 -6.12
N GLY A 142 16.64 -12.56 -6.12
CA GLY A 142 16.99 -13.93 -6.49
C GLY A 142 17.13 -14.18 -7.99
N ARG A 143 16.82 -13.18 -8.84
CA ARG A 143 17.02 -13.31 -10.28
C ARG A 143 18.46 -12.99 -10.64
N ASN A 144 18.96 -13.68 -11.68
CA ASN A 144 20.28 -13.38 -12.24
C ASN A 144 20.14 -12.17 -13.16
N LEU A 145 20.62 -11.02 -12.72
CA LEU A 145 20.50 -9.76 -13.47
C LEU A 145 21.24 -9.76 -14.81
N TRP A 146 22.22 -10.65 -14.97
CA TRP A 146 22.96 -10.77 -16.20
C TRP A 146 22.12 -11.31 -17.36
N THR A 147 21.09 -12.09 -17.03
CA THR A 147 20.26 -12.74 -18.04
C THR A 147 18.96 -11.99 -18.32
N THR A 148 18.70 -10.91 -17.63
CA THR A 148 17.44 -10.16 -17.76
C THR A 148 17.53 -8.99 -18.73
N GLN A 149 18.64 -8.82 -19.38
CA GLN A 149 18.85 -7.69 -20.27
C GLN A 149 18.39 -7.97 -21.69
#